data_5f61456aca8ded3eb8fdf39717e50ae8
#
_entry.id   5f61456aca8ded3eb8fdf39717e50ae8
#
_cell.length_a   1.000
_cell.length_b   1.000
_cell.length_c   1.000
_cell.angle_alpha   90.00
_cell.angle_beta   90.00
_cell.angle_gamma   90.00
#
_symmetry.space_group_name_H-M   'P 1'
#
loop_
_entity.id
_entity.type
_entity.pdbx_description
1 polymer ?
#
loop_
_entity_poly.entity_id
_entity_poly.type
_entity_poly.pdbx_seq_one_letter_code
_entity_poly.pdbx_strand_id
1 'polypeptide(L)'
;MKKKISRRKFINHTGSAAIAGALVSQVGMKYAFAANTKPVSLLLGSHMDYLQALAPAYAEKYGVTPTIETVTTPDLSVKLNSAYIARKSVGDAIFVTASEIAGLADKGWLMDMSDFVNDTLKPNGVMENSLTAATYKGKVYAAPITIGCPVLHWNKNLLKNAGLDTEAPNNWHRTKNSWNELIRFAKEINDPDNDIYGIVDAWAGTHSFWTFGALLQANGGSFLDGNLDPIMNSDAGVEALNMMVDLLHKDKIIDPATPTYTWVFDASPSYMAGKRGFFLTWPFISGIANFTEDSAVQGMSGIAPLPALETSASVDGSEFLAIPKYSDNPEAGMQFIEMALSPNNQILQGSTSPWAPSLEP
;
A
#
# COMPACT_ATOMS: atom_id res chain seq x y z
N MET A 1 11.33 -30.59 20.94
CA MET A 1 10.49 -29.43 21.35
C MET A 1 10.96 -28.19 20.58
N LYS A 2 10.29 -27.82 19.49
CA LYS A 2 10.64 -26.64 18.70
C LYS A 2 9.97 -25.41 19.35
N LYS A 3 10.75 -24.38 19.72
CA LYS A 3 10.25 -23.14 20.30
C LYS A 3 9.55 -22.33 19.21
N LYS A 4 8.24 -22.09 19.37
CA LYS A 4 7.49 -21.15 18.53
C LYS A 4 8.05 -19.73 18.75
N ILE A 5 8.55 -19.12 17.68
CA ILE A 5 8.93 -17.69 17.69
C ILE A 5 7.64 -16.89 17.56
N SER A 6 7.35 -16.03 18.56
CA SER A 6 6.17 -15.17 18.54
C SER A 6 6.37 -14.01 17.56
N ARG A 7 5.26 -13.45 16.99
CA ARG A 7 5.26 -12.26 16.12
C ARG A 7 6.16 -11.11 16.66
N ARG A 8 6.23 -10.97 17.97
CA ARG A 8 7.05 -9.96 18.66
C ARG A 8 8.57 -10.24 18.58
N LYS A 9 9.00 -11.48 18.38
CA LYS A 9 10.43 -11.84 18.24
C LYS A 9 10.94 -11.68 16.81
N PHE A 10 10.10 -11.81 15.80
CA PHE A 10 10.49 -11.61 14.40
C PHE A 10 10.87 -10.14 14.15
N ILE A 11 10.09 -9.20 14.72
CA ILE A 11 10.33 -7.75 14.58
C ILE A 11 11.62 -7.32 15.33
N ASN A 12 12.00 -8.03 16.41
CA ASN A 12 13.17 -7.66 17.21
C ASN A 12 14.51 -8.26 16.73
N HIS A 13 14.53 -9.06 15.65
CA HIS A 13 15.76 -9.71 15.14
C HIS A 13 16.33 -9.06 13.87
N THR A 14 15.60 -8.15 13.25
CA THR A 14 16.17 -7.25 12.25
C THR A 14 16.79 -6.07 13.01
N GLY A 15 18.12 -6.04 13.08
CA GLY A 15 18.90 -5.09 13.89
C GLY A 15 18.75 -3.62 13.49
N SER A 16 17.57 -3.06 13.71
CA SER A 16 17.20 -1.68 13.36
C SER A 16 17.81 -0.62 14.29
N ALA A 17 18.37 -1.00 15.43
CA ALA A 17 18.82 -0.02 16.44
C ALA A 17 20.25 0.48 16.27
N ALA A 18 21.08 -0.15 15.44
CA ALA A 18 22.51 0.18 15.36
C ALA A 18 22.93 0.97 14.10
N ILE A 19 22.04 1.18 13.12
CA ILE A 19 22.40 1.83 11.84
C ILE A 19 21.85 3.26 11.71
N ALA A 20 20.89 3.65 12.54
CA ALA A 20 20.27 4.99 12.46
C ALA A 20 21.24 6.17 12.79
N GLY A 21 22.38 5.91 13.40
CA GLY A 21 23.32 6.96 13.81
C GLY A 21 24.38 7.38 12.77
N ALA A 22 24.49 6.71 11.62
CA ALA A 22 25.70 6.87 10.77
C ALA A 22 25.49 7.57 9.41
N LEU A 23 24.26 7.96 9.03
CA LEU A 23 23.98 8.44 7.66
C LEU A 23 23.30 9.81 7.56
N VAL A 24 23.46 10.70 8.53
CA VAL A 24 23.09 12.11 8.35
C VAL A 24 24.24 12.85 7.68
N SER A 25 24.47 12.66 6.40
CA SER A 25 25.38 13.48 5.61
C SER A 25 24.59 14.44 4.70
N GLN A 26 24.95 15.70 4.82
CA GLN A 26 24.43 16.90 4.21
C GLN A 26 24.17 16.78 2.70
N VAL A 27 22.91 16.83 2.29
CA VAL A 27 22.51 17.31 0.98
C VAL A 27 21.74 18.61 1.22
N GLY A 28 22.11 19.65 0.51
CA GLY A 28 21.73 21.03 0.78
C GLY A 28 20.21 21.25 0.84
N MET A 29 19.72 21.58 2.01
CA MET A 29 18.34 22.01 2.24
C MET A 29 18.18 23.48 1.90
N LYS A 30 17.21 23.81 1.03
CA LYS A 30 16.85 25.19 0.71
C LYS A 30 16.02 25.87 1.81
N TYR A 31 15.40 25.10 2.70
CA TYR A 31 14.71 25.61 3.88
C TYR A 31 15.57 25.35 5.13
N ALA A 32 16.13 26.40 5.70
CA ALA A 32 16.78 26.35 7.02
C ALA A 32 15.66 26.45 8.07
N PHE A 33 15.10 25.32 8.48
CA PHE A 33 14.17 25.31 9.59
C PHE A 33 14.91 25.57 10.90
N ALA A 34 14.38 26.48 11.71
CA ALA A 34 14.90 26.72 13.05
C ALA A 34 14.65 25.51 13.97
N ALA A 35 15.43 25.42 15.06
CA ALA A 35 15.16 24.43 16.10
C ALA A 35 13.71 24.56 16.62
N ASN A 36 13.04 23.43 16.74
CA ASN A 36 11.63 23.43 17.10
C ASN A 36 11.48 23.60 18.62
N THR A 37 10.76 24.61 19.07
CA THR A 37 10.56 24.88 20.50
C THR A 37 9.17 24.43 20.99
N LYS A 38 8.29 23.98 20.08
CA LYS A 38 6.96 23.51 20.39
C LYS A 38 6.92 21.98 20.38
N PRO A 39 6.03 21.34 21.16
CA PRO A 39 5.75 19.92 21.02
C PRO A 39 5.39 19.57 19.57
N VAL A 40 5.79 18.38 19.14
CA VAL A 40 5.48 17.83 17.82
C VAL A 40 4.69 16.54 17.99
N SER A 41 3.61 16.41 17.28
CA SER A 41 2.75 15.24 17.30
C SER A 41 2.56 14.67 15.91
N LEU A 42 2.61 13.34 15.78
CA LEU A 42 2.46 12.62 14.52
C LEU A 42 1.37 11.56 14.67
N LEU A 43 0.50 11.44 13.68
CA LEU A 43 -0.42 10.31 13.54
C LEU A 43 0.05 9.44 12.37
N LEU A 44 0.59 8.27 12.65
CA LEU A 44 1.14 7.36 11.65
C LEU A 44 0.31 6.09 11.52
N GLY A 45 0.38 5.41 10.38
CA GLY A 45 -0.18 4.07 10.24
C GLY A 45 0.52 3.08 11.17
N SER A 46 -0.24 2.18 11.78
CA SER A 46 0.30 1.19 12.74
C SER A 46 1.31 0.22 12.11
N HIS A 47 1.36 0.16 10.79
CA HIS A 47 2.29 -0.63 9.97
C HIS A 47 3.52 0.17 9.50
N MET A 48 3.60 1.47 9.84
CA MET A 48 4.69 2.36 9.41
C MET A 48 5.83 2.42 10.45
N ASP A 49 6.30 1.26 10.93
CA ASP A 49 7.38 1.17 11.92
C ASP A 49 8.66 1.87 11.46
N TYR A 50 8.93 1.87 10.15
CA TYR A 50 10.06 2.56 9.55
C TYR A 50 10.02 4.08 9.72
N LEU A 51 8.82 4.70 9.73
CA LEU A 51 8.65 6.13 10.03
C LEU A 51 8.79 6.39 11.53
N GLN A 52 8.27 5.50 12.37
CA GLN A 52 8.43 5.62 13.83
C GLN A 52 9.90 5.58 14.22
N ALA A 53 10.71 4.79 13.52
CA ALA A 53 12.14 4.68 13.72
C ALA A 53 12.93 5.98 13.43
N LEU A 54 12.32 6.96 12.75
CA LEU A 54 12.94 8.27 12.49
C LEU A 54 12.88 9.22 13.69
N ALA A 55 12.07 8.94 14.71
CA ALA A 55 11.87 9.86 15.85
C ALA A 55 13.17 10.25 16.58
N PRO A 56 14.14 9.35 16.85
CA PRO A 56 15.42 9.74 17.45
C PRO A 56 16.25 10.68 16.56
N ALA A 57 16.33 10.40 15.26
CA ALA A 57 17.05 11.24 14.30
C ALA A 57 16.38 12.61 14.12
N TYR A 58 15.03 12.65 14.19
CA TYR A 58 14.29 13.90 14.20
C TYR A 58 14.63 14.74 15.46
N ALA A 59 14.65 14.10 16.63
CA ALA A 59 14.99 14.77 17.89
C ALA A 59 16.42 15.31 17.90
N GLU A 60 17.37 14.55 17.35
CA GLU A 60 18.76 14.99 17.21
C GLU A 60 18.87 16.23 16.30
N LYS A 61 18.16 16.22 15.18
CA LYS A 61 18.23 17.30 14.17
C LYS A 61 17.49 18.57 14.59
N TYR A 62 16.30 18.43 15.20
CA TYR A 62 15.40 19.56 15.46
C TYR A 62 15.17 19.87 16.93
N GLY A 63 15.79 19.13 17.86
CA GLY A 63 15.80 19.42 19.29
C GLY A 63 14.52 19.00 20.05
N VAL A 64 13.55 18.35 19.40
CA VAL A 64 12.28 17.93 20.00
C VAL A 64 11.97 16.49 19.59
N THR A 65 11.67 15.63 20.57
CA THR A 65 11.19 14.28 20.32
C THR A 65 9.70 14.32 19.95
N PRO A 66 9.29 13.84 18.76
CA PRO A 66 7.89 13.80 18.39
C PRO A 66 7.12 12.77 19.22
N THR A 67 5.90 13.14 19.63
CA THR A 67 4.94 12.19 20.16
C THR A 67 4.26 11.50 18.99
N ILE A 68 4.28 10.18 18.96
CA ILE A 68 3.70 9.39 17.88
C ILE A 68 2.48 8.64 18.39
N GLU A 69 1.34 8.86 17.77
CA GLU A 69 0.15 8.03 17.88
C GLU A 69 0.02 7.19 16.60
N THR A 70 -0.41 5.94 16.72
CA THR A 70 -0.64 5.07 15.57
C THR A 70 -2.11 4.75 15.39
N VAL A 71 -2.51 4.54 14.12
CA VAL A 71 -3.88 4.20 13.75
C VAL A 71 -3.87 3.08 12.73
N THR A 72 -4.85 2.18 12.79
CA THR A 72 -5.07 1.19 11.72
C THR A 72 -5.75 1.85 10.53
N THR A 73 -5.53 1.37 9.32
CA THR A 73 -6.18 1.92 8.12
C THR A 73 -7.73 1.91 8.23
N PRO A 74 -8.39 0.85 8.75
CA PRO A 74 -9.84 0.87 8.94
C PRO A 74 -10.35 1.94 9.92
N ASP A 75 -9.56 2.29 10.94
CA ASP A 75 -9.95 3.26 11.98
C ASP A 75 -9.63 4.72 11.60
N LEU A 76 -8.81 4.90 10.56
CA LEU A 76 -8.30 6.22 10.16
C LEU A 76 -9.41 7.22 9.85
N SER A 77 -10.34 6.85 8.97
CA SER A 77 -11.44 7.73 8.55
C SER A 77 -12.32 8.16 9.73
N VAL A 78 -12.61 7.26 10.66
CA VAL A 78 -13.41 7.58 11.87
C VAL A 78 -12.67 8.59 12.74
N LYS A 79 -11.37 8.39 12.95
CA LYS A 79 -10.53 9.28 13.75
C LYS A 79 -10.43 10.67 13.12
N LEU A 80 -10.12 10.75 11.82
CA LEU A 80 -10.01 12.02 11.11
C LEU A 80 -11.34 12.78 11.10
N ASN A 81 -12.46 12.11 10.78
CA ASN A 81 -13.78 12.73 10.78
C ASN A 81 -14.16 13.29 12.16
N SER A 82 -13.91 12.54 13.23
CA SER A 82 -14.20 12.97 14.60
C SER A 82 -13.39 14.21 15.00
N ALA A 83 -12.10 14.22 14.68
CA ALA A 83 -11.22 15.35 14.97
C ALA A 83 -11.63 16.63 14.22
N TYR A 84 -11.99 16.47 12.97
CA TYR A 84 -12.44 17.60 12.16
C TYR A 84 -13.73 18.21 12.64
N ILE A 85 -14.75 17.42 12.94
CA ILE A 85 -16.00 17.92 13.51
C ILE A 85 -15.71 18.73 14.79
N ALA A 86 -14.74 18.26 15.56
CA ALA A 86 -14.28 18.94 16.77
C ALA A 86 -13.36 20.15 16.51
N ARG A 87 -12.97 20.40 15.24
CA ARG A 87 -11.98 21.42 14.83
C ARG A 87 -10.65 21.27 15.58
N LYS A 88 -10.20 20.02 15.77
CA LYS A 88 -8.95 19.69 16.44
C LYS A 88 -8.01 18.98 15.46
N SER A 89 -6.73 19.22 15.61
CA SER A 89 -5.72 18.37 14.96
C SER A 89 -5.59 17.05 15.71
N VAL A 90 -5.19 16.01 14.99
CA VAL A 90 -4.76 14.71 15.52
C VAL A 90 -3.26 14.50 15.37
N GLY A 91 -2.54 15.51 14.86
CA GLY A 91 -1.10 15.50 14.65
C GLY A 91 -0.64 16.69 13.82
N ASP A 92 0.64 16.94 13.78
CA ASP A 92 1.25 17.98 12.94
C ASP A 92 1.59 17.43 11.54
N ALA A 93 1.86 16.13 11.44
CA ALA A 93 1.76 15.36 10.21
C ALA A 93 0.89 14.12 10.46
N ILE A 94 0.03 13.78 9.49
CA ILE A 94 -0.93 12.68 9.62
C ILE A 94 -0.83 11.74 8.42
N PHE A 95 -0.95 10.43 8.70
CA PHE A 95 -1.17 9.42 7.70
C PHE A 95 -2.54 9.60 7.04
N VAL A 96 -2.57 9.50 5.72
CA VAL A 96 -3.78 9.46 4.89
C VAL A 96 -3.57 8.50 3.72
N THR A 97 -4.65 7.91 3.23
CA THR A 97 -4.63 7.06 2.04
C THR A 97 -5.05 7.83 0.79
N ALA A 98 -4.70 7.34 -0.38
CA ALA A 98 -5.08 7.94 -1.67
C ALA A 98 -6.59 8.24 -1.76
N SER A 99 -7.44 7.34 -1.25
CA SER A 99 -8.90 7.45 -1.31
C SER A 99 -9.50 8.56 -0.43
N GLU A 100 -8.75 9.06 0.55
CA GLU A 100 -9.24 10.06 1.52
C GLU A 100 -8.89 11.50 1.14
N ILE A 101 -7.78 11.69 0.41
CA ILE A 101 -7.18 13.02 0.20
C ILE A 101 -8.17 14.00 -0.45
N ALA A 102 -8.81 13.61 -1.55
CA ALA A 102 -9.75 14.50 -2.25
C ALA A 102 -10.91 14.95 -1.35
N GLY A 103 -11.49 14.01 -0.59
CA GLY A 103 -12.60 14.32 0.33
C GLY A 103 -12.19 15.19 1.52
N LEU A 104 -10.97 15.00 2.04
CA LEU A 104 -10.43 15.83 3.12
C LEU A 104 -10.05 17.23 2.61
N ALA A 105 -9.49 17.32 1.41
CA ALA A 105 -9.14 18.58 0.78
C ALA A 105 -10.38 19.42 0.40
N ASP A 106 -11.43 18.79 -0.12
CA ASP A 106 -12.70 19.48 -0.44
C ASP A 106 -13.36 20.08 0.80
N LYS A 107 -13.30 19.41 1.91
CA LYS A 107 -13.76 19.89 3.21
C LYS A 107 -12.84 20.97 3.83
N GLY A 108 -11.70 21.24 3.21
CA GLY A 108 -10.71 22.19 3.71
C GLY A 108 -9.98 21.72 4.98
N TRP A 109 -9.75 20.44 5.11
CA TRP A 109 -9.12 19.83 6.31
C TRP A 109 -7.62 19.68 6.22
N LEU A 110 -7.11 19.66 5.01
CA LEU A 110 -5.68 19.58 4.74
C LEU A 110 -5.15 20.95 4.33
N MET A 111 -3.91 21.21 4.63
CA MET A 111 -3.19 22.36 4.12
C MET A 111 -2.77 22.12 2.67
N ASP A 112 -2.78 23.20 1.88
CA ASP A 112 -2.16 23.20 0.57
C ASP A 112 -0.64 23.05 0.73
N MET A 113 -0.08 21.99 0.20
CA MET A 113 1.34 21.65 0.27
C MET A 113 2.06 21.87 -1.07
N SER A 114 1.41 22.50 -2.04
CA SER A 114 1.91 22.63 -3.41
C SER A 114 3.31 23.25 -3.49
N ASP A 115 3.55 24.36 -2.77
CA ASP A 115 4.85 25.02 -2.74
C ASP A 115 5.92 24.12 -2.09
N PHE A 116 5.60 23.49 -0.97
CA PHE A 116 6.51 22.56 -0.29
C PHE A 116 6.88 21.37 -1.17
N VAL A 117 5.89 20.78 -1.84
CA VAL A 117 6.13 19.66 -2.75
C VAL A 117 6.98 20.09 -3.95
N ASN A 118 6.66 21.21 -4.58
CA ASN A 118 7.37 21.68 -5.78
C ASN A 118 8.81 22.13 -5.46
N ASP A 119 9.02 22.83 -4.33
CA ASP A 119 10.29 23.46 -4.00
C ASP A 119 11.23 22.52 -3.23
N THR A 120 10.68 21.51 -2.53
CA THR A 120 11.47 20.65 -1.66
C THR A 120 11.40 19.18 -2.08
N LEU A 121 10.20 18.61 -2.26
CA LEU A 121 10.08 17.17 -2.42
C LEU A 121 10.38 16.69 -3.86
N LYS A 122 9.90 17.41 -4.89
CA LYS A 122 10.24 17.08 -6.28
C LYS A 122 11.74 17.17 -6.57
N PRO A 123 12.47 18.21 -6.11
CA PRO A 123 13.93 18.22 -6.24
C PRO A 123 14.65 17.07 -5.54
N ASN A 124 14.04 16.46 -4.54
CA ASN A 124 14.55 15.29 -3.84
C ASN A 124 14.18 13.95 -4.52
N GLY A 125 13.48 13.98 -5.66
CA GLY A 125 13.20 12.80 -6.48
C GLY A 125 11.83 12.16 -6.26
N VAL A 126 10.86 12.86 -5.62
CA VAL A 126 9.47 12.37 -5.54
C VAL A 126 8.89 12.18 -6.94
N MET A 127 8.43 10.98 -7.23
CA MET A 127 7.87 10.61 -8.54
C MET A 127 6.61 11.44 -8.86
N GLU A 128 6.58 12.08 -10.03
CA GLU A 128 5.48 12.94 -10.45
C GLU A 128 4.12 12.19 -10.50
N ASN A 129 4.12 10.96 -10.97
CA ASN A 129 2.91 10.14 -11.06
C ASN A 129 2.33 9.77 -9.68
N SER A 130 3.17 9.68 -8.64
CA SER A 130 2.72 9.42 -7.27
C SER A 130 1.96 10.60 -6.65
N LEU A 131 2.05 11.78 -7.25
CA LEU A 131 1.32 12.97 -6.80
C LEU A 131 -0.10 13.06 -7.35
N THR A 132 -0.49 12.19 -8.27
CA THR A 132 -1.84 12.22 -8.88
C THR A 132 -2.94 12.11 -7.83
N ALA A 133 -2.87 11.10 -6.95
CA ALA A 133 -3.83 10.91 -5.87
C ALA A 133 -3.75 11.98 -4.77
N ALA A 134 -2.58 12.64 -4.64
CA ALA A 134 -2.38 13.75 -3.70
C ALA A 134 -2.90 15.09 -4.21
N THR A 135 -3.32 15.17 -5.49
CA THR A 135 -3.73 16.41 -6.15
C THR A 135 -5.25 16.51 -6.24
N TYR A 136 -5.80 17.61 -5.73
CA TYR A 136 -7.20 17.94 -5.83
C TYR A 136 -7.39 19.38 -6.31
N LYS A 137 -8.20 19.57 -7.35
CA LYS A 137 -8.44 20.90 -7.98
C LYS A 137 -7.15 21.69 -8.27
N GLY A 138 -6.12 20.99 -8.77
CA GLY A 138 -4.83 21.56 -9.17
C GLY A 138 -3.87 21.91 -8.02
N LYS A 139 -4.17 21.49 -6.79
CA LYS A 139 -3.35 21.70 -5.60
C LYS A 139 -2.94 20.37 -4.98
N VAL A 140 -1.73 20.30 -4.46
CA VAL A 140 -1.21 19.11 -3.78
C VAL A 140 -1.46 19.21 -2.28
N TYR A 141 -2.06 18.18 -1.69
CA TYR A 141 -2.47 18.16 -0.27
C TYR A 141 -1.75 17.13 0.59
N ALA A 142 -0.93 16.27 -0.02
CA ALA A 142 -0.20 15.25 0.71
C ALA A 142 1.11 14.89 0.01
N ALA A 143 2.04 14.32 0.74
CA ALA A 143 3.32 13.83 0.25
C ALA A 143 3.31 12.29 0.21
N PRO A 144 3.63 11.63 -0.91
CA PRO A 144 3.63 10.18 -1.03
C PRO A 144 4.79 9.59 -0.21
N ILE A 145 4.48 8.66 0.70
CA ILE A 145 5.48 7.99 1.55
C ILE A 145 5.78 6.60 1.01
N THR A 146 4.74 5.88 0.60
CA THR A 146 4.87 4.60 -0.10
C THR A 146 4.03 4.63 -1.35
N ILE A 147 4.50 3.97 -2.38
CA ILE A 147 3.71 3.71 -3.57
C ILE A 147 3.36 2.24 -3.62
N GLY A 148 2.17 1.94 -4.09
CA GLY A 148 1.73 0.56 -4.22
C GLY A 148 0.33 0.43 -4.78
N CYS A 149 0.12 -0.72 -5.40
CA CYS A 149 -1.20 -1.17 -5.83
C CYS A 149 -1.23 -2.69 -5.73
N PRO A 150 -2.39 -3.33 -5.68
CA PRO A 150 -2.48 -4.77 -5.83
C PRO A 150 -1.81 -5.25 -7.13
N VAL A 151 -1.07 -6.34 -7.01
CA VAL A 151 -0.35 -7.02 -8.09
C VAL A 151 -0.69 -8.50 -8.06
N LEU A 152 -0.26 -9.25 -9.07
CA LEU A 152 -0.41 -10.68 -9.12
C LEU A 152 0.80 -11.37 -8.45
N HIS A 153 0.52 -12.23 -7.46
CA HIS A 153 1.46 -13.23 -6.99
C HIS A 153 1.03 -14.61 -7.45
N TRP A 154 1.99 -15.51 -7.70
CA TRP A 154 1.67 -16.90 -8.05
C TRP A 154 2.64 -17.89 -7.45
N ASN A 155 2.11 -19.07 -7.13
CA ASN A 155 2.86 -20.19 -6.58
C ASN A 155 3.43 -21.07 -7.71
N LYS A 156 4.73 -20.91 -7.99
CA LYS A 156 5.44 -21.66 -9.04
C LYS A 156 5.41 -23.17 -8.82
N ASN A 157 5.32 -23.63 -7.56
CA ASN A 157 5.23 -25.07 -7.26
C ASN A 157 3.91 -25.66 -7.76
N LEU A 158 2.77 -25.00 -7.51
CA LEU A 158 1.47 -25.46 -8.00
C LEU A 158 1.38 -25.44 -9.51
N LEU A 159 1.88 -24.37 -10.17
CA LEU A 159 1.95 -24.32 -11.62
C LEU A 159 2.76 -25.49 -12.18
N LYS A 160 3.95 -25.72 -11.63
CA LYS A 160 4.82 -26.82 -12.04
C LYS A 160 4.17 -28.18 -11.87
N ASN A 161 3.50 -28.41 -10.74
CA ASN A 161 2.81 -29.68 -10.45
C ASN A 161 1.65 -29.94 -11.42
N ALA A 162 0.98 -28.90 -11.88
CA ALA A 162 -0.06 -28.95 -12.90
C ALA A 162 0.50 -29.01 -14.35
N GLY A 163 1.83 -29.04 -14.54
CA GLY A 163 2.45 -29.04 -15.86
C GLY A 163 2.34 -27.72 -16.62
N LEU A 164 2.10 -26.61 -15.92
CA LEU A 164 1.96 -25.28 -16.48
C LEU A 164 3.29 -24.52 -16.50
N ASP A 165 3.44 -23.59 -17.45
CA ASP A 165 4.60 -22.71 -17.49
C ASP A 165 4.63 -21.77 -16.28
N THR A 166 5.66 -21.93 -15.45
CA THR A 166 5.83 -21.17 -14.19
C THR A 166 6.17 -19.70 -14.43
N GLU A 167 6.60 -19.32 -15.62
CA GLU A 167 7.00 -17.96 -15.98
C GLU A 167 5.98 -17.23 -16.87
N ALA A 168 4.95 -17.92 -17.34
CA ALA A 168 3.89 -17.33 -18.16
C ALA A 168 3.24 -16.08 -17.52
N PRO A 169 2.97 -16.03 -16.18
CA PRO A 169 2.34 -14.87 -15.56
C PRO A 169 3.16 -13.57 -15.67
N ASN A 170 4.48 -13.64 -15.86
CA ASN A 170 5.34 -12.45 -16.00
C ASN A 170 4.89 -11.50 -17.14
N ASN A 171 4.23 -12.01 -18.16
CA ASN A 171 3.88 -11.26 -19.36
C ASN A 171 2.37 -10.99 -19.51
N TRP A 172 1.53 -11.46 -18.60
CA TRP A 172 0.08 -11.32 -18.73
C TRP A 172 -0.39 -9.87 -18.72
N HIS A 173 0.28 -8.98 -18.01
CA HIS A 173 -0.03 -7.55 -18.00
C HIS A 173 0.14 -6.86 -19.37
N ARG A 174 0.86 -7.49 -20.32
CA ARG A 174 1.09 -7.00 -21.69
C ARG A 174 0.22 -7.70 -22.74
N THR A 175 -0.56 -8.69 -22.32
CA THR A 175 -1.35 -9.53 -23.23
C THR A 175 -2.83 -9.28 -22.98
N LYS A 176 -3.52 -8.70 -23.95
CA LYS A 176 -4.97 -8.46 -23.88
C LYS A 176 -5.71 -9.75 -23.56
N ASN A 177 -6.73 -9.65 -22.71
CA ASN A 177 -7.57 -10.76 -22.24
C ASN A 177 -6.84 -11.87 -21.46
N SER A 178 -5.68 -11.58 -20.90
CA SER A 178 -4.87 -12.56 -20.15
C SER A 178 -5.46 -12.94 -18.78
N TRP A 179 -6.51 -12.25 -18.31
CA TRP A 179 -7.34 -12.75 -17.23
C TRP A 179 -7.92 -14.14 -17.54
N ASN A 180 -8.22 -14.42 -18.83
CA ASN A 180 -8.68 -15.74 -19.25
C ASN A 180 -7.60 -16.83 -19.04
N GLU A 181 -6.32 -16.47 -19.23
CA GLU A 181 -5.21 -17.38 -18.94
C GLU A 181 -5.04 -17.61 -17.44
N LEU A 182 -5.16 -16.56 -16.60
CA LEU A 182 -5.16 -16.72 -15.16
C LEU A 182 -6.27 -17.67 -14.72
N ILE A 183 -7.51 -17.48 -15.21
CA ILE A 183 -8.67 -18.33 -14.91
C ILE A 183 -8.41 -19.77 -15.37
N ARG A 184 -7.86 -19.97 -16.57
CA ARG A 184 -7.51 -21.29 -17.08
C ARG A 184 -6.48 -21.98 -16.19
N PHE A 185 -5.39 -21.30 -15.83
CA PHE A 185 -4.38 -21.83 -14.92
C PHE A 185 -4.94 -22.13 -13.54
N ALA A 186 -5.77 -21.24 -13.03
CA ALA A 186 -6.44 -21.42 -11.75
C ALA A 186 -7.33 -22.67 -11.73
N LYS A 187 -8.05 -22.97 -12.82
CA LYS A 187 -8.88 -24.18 -12.98
C LYS A 187 -8.04 -25.45 -12.98
N GLU A 188 -6.88 -25.44 -13.68
CA GLU A 188 -5.96 -26.59 -13.73
C GLU A 188 -5.31 -26.89 -12.36
N ILE A 189 -5.12 -25.89 -11.51
CA ILE A 189 -4.55 -26.05 -10.18
C ILE A 189 -5.61 -26.46 -9.15
N ASN A 190 -6.88 -26.10 -9.38
CA ASN A 190 -7.94 -26.15 -8.38
C ASN A 190 -8.27 -27.59 -7.96
N ASP A 191 -8.05 -27.93 -6.69
CA ASP A 191 -8.33 -29.23 -6.10
C ASP A 191 -8.90 -29.05 -4.68
N PRO A 192 -10.22 -28.72 -4.59
CA PRO A 192 -10.88 -28.45 -3.32
C PRO A 192 -10.84 -29.60 -2.32
N ASP A 193 -10.77 -30.85 -2.80
CA ASP A 193 -10.69 -32.04 -1.95
C ASP A 193 -9.40 -32.08 -1.12
N ASN A 194 -8.33 -31.45 -1.63
CA ASN A 194 -7.04 -31.29 -0.96
C ASN A 194 -6.82 -29.88 -0.39
N ASP A 195 -7.87 -29.07 -0.28
CA ASP A 195 -7.82 -27.65 0.16
C ASP A 195 -6.91 -26.80 -0.73
N ILE A 196 -6.83 -27.09 -2.03
CA ILE A 196 -6.08 -26.29 -3.01
C ILE A 196 -7.05 -25.50 -3.85
N TYR A 197 -6.90 -24.16 -3.85
CA TYR A 197 -7.71 -23.28 -4.68
C TYR A 197 -6.83 -22.50 -5.65
N GLY A 198 -7.39 -22.28 -6.85
CA GLY A 198 -6.70 -21.53 -7.90
C GLY A 198 -6.34 -20.11 -7.50
N ILE A 199 -7.23 -19.42 -6.81
CA ILE A 199 -7.07 -18.01 -6.43
C ILE A 199 -7.38 -17.82 -4.93
N VAL A 200 -6.72 -16.87 -4.28
CA VAL A 200 -7.11 -16.29 -3.00
C VAL A 200 -7.05 -14.78 -3.08
N ASP A 201 -7.90 -14.12 -2.32
CA ASP A 201 -7.92 -12.66 -2.15
C ASP A 201 -8.59 -12.31 -0.82
N ALA A 202 -8.74 -11.03 -0.50
CA ALA A 202 -9.50 -10.53 0.63
C ALA A 202 -10.65 -9.65 0.12
N TRP A 203 -11.92 -10.07 0.37
CA TRP A 203 -13.10 -9.37 -0.15
C TRP A 203 -14.09 -8.90 0.92
N ALA A 204 -13.79 -9.09 2.20
CA ALA A 204 -14.66 -8.60 3.25
C ALA A 204 -14.57 -7.07 3.39
N GLY A 205 -15.69 -6.45 3.68
CA GLY A 205 -15.76 -5.00 3.89
C GLY A 205 -15.29 -4.21 2.68
N THR A 206 -14.36 -3.28 2.91
CA THR A 206 -13.82 -2.39 1.87
C THR A 206 -12.79 -3.06 0.96
N HIS A 207 -12.32 -4.28 1.27
CA HIS A 207 -11.26 -4.93 0.48
C HIS A 207 -11.72 -5.38 -0.91
N SER A 208 -13.01 -5.74 -1.08
CA SER A 208 -13.57 -6.03 -2.41
C SER A 208 -13.40 -4.88 -3.41
N PHE A 209 -13.27 -3.64 -2.92
CA PHE A 209 -13.02 -2.45 -3.73
C PHE A 209 -11.75 -2.57 -4.60
N TRP A 210 -10.69 -3.19 -4.08
CA TRP A 210 -9.42 -3.29 -4.80
C TRP A 210 -9.53 -4.18 -6.03
N THR A 211 -10.11 -5.37 -5.88
CA THR A 211 -10.30 -6.30 -6.99
C THR A 211 -11.36 -5.80 -7.97
N PHE A 212 -12.49 -5.30 -7.45
CA PHE A 212 -13.53 -4.70 -8.30
C PHE A 212 -12.98 -3.54 -9.12
N GLY A 213 -12.25 -2.61 -8.49
CA GLY A 213 -11.69 -1.44 -9.15
C GLY A 213 -10.61 -1.79 -10.18
N ALA A 214 -9.79 -2.80 -9.90
CA ALA A 214 -8.81 -3.29 -10.85
C ALA A 214 -9.50 -3.86 -12.11
N LEU A 215 -10.53 -4.69 -11.93
CA LEU A 215 -11.31 -5.27 -13.04
C LEU A 215 -12.11 -4.20 -13.79
N LEU A 216 -12.75 -3.25 -13.09
CA LEU A 216 -13.45 -2.12 -13.69
C LEU A 216 -12.54 -1.33 -14.64
N GLN A 217 -11.36 -0.93 -14.13
CA GLN A 217 -10.41 -0.13 -14.91
C GLN A 217 -9.75 -0.96 -16.02
N ALA A 218 -9.43 -2.24 -15.75
CA ALA A 218 -8.89 -3.15 -16.78
C ALA A 218 -9.85 -3.34 -17.95
N ASN A 219 -11.17 -3.21 -17.72
CA ASN A 219 -12.22 -3.27 -18.73
C ASN A 219 -12.61 -1.90 -19.31
N GLY A 220 -11.78 -0.86 -19.07
CA GLY A 220 -11.97 0.49 -19.60
C GLY A 220 -12.99 1.35 -18.86
N GLY A 221 -13.49 0.89 -17.71
CA GLY A 221 -14.39 1.67 -16.85
C GLY A 221 -13.66 2.62 -15.91
N SER A 222 -14.42 3.45 -15.21
CA SER A 222 -13.93 4.38 -14.18
C SER A 222 -14.91 4.44 -13.01
N PHE A 223 -14.41 4.83 -11.84
CA PHE A 223 -15.25 5.09 -10.66
C PHE A 223 -16.07 6.38 -10.82
N LEU A 224 -15.44 7.41 -11.39
CA LEU A 224 -15.99 8.75 -11.53
C LEU A 224 -15.82 9.24 -12.96
N ASP A 225 -16.70 10.12 -13.39
CA ASP A 225 -16.56 10.87 -14.64
C ASP A 225 -15.72 12.16 -14.46
N GLY A 226 -15.61 12.96 -15.52
CA GLY A 226 -14.88 14.24 -15.50
C GLY A 226 -15.48 15.31 -14.59
N ASN A 227 -16.73 15.13 -14.13
CA ASN A 227 -17.41 16.01 -13.17
C ASN A 227 -17.33 15.47 -11.74
N LEU A 228 -16.66 14.33 -11.53
CA LEU A 228 -16.59 13.58 -10.28
C LEU A 228 -17.90 12.88 -9.89
N ASP A 229 -18.82 12.67 -10.85
CA ASP A 229 -20.04 11.91 -10.63
C ASP A 229 -19.74 10.40 -10.70
N PRO A 230 -20.34 9.57 -9.82
CA PRO A 230 -20.12 8.12 -9.82
C PRO A 230 -20.68 7.45 -11.08
N ILE A 231 -19.82 6.72 -11.82
CA ILE A 231 -20.18 5.97 -13.05
C ILE A 231 -19.79 4.50 -13.00
N MET A 232 -19.50 3.97 -11.83
CA MET A 232 -19.06 2.58 -11.65
C MET A 232 -20.13 1.53 -11.98
N ASN A 233 -21.38 1.94 -12.17
CA ASN A 233 -22.51 1.10 -12.62
C ASN A 233 -22.60 0.97 -14.15
N SER A 234 -21.54 1.31 -14.87
CA SER A 234 -21.39 1.10 -16.32
C SER A 234 -21.35 -0.39 -16.69
N ASP A 235 -21.44 -0.72 -17.99
CA ASP A 235 -21.28 -2.09 -18.46
C ASP A 235 -19.96 -2.71 -17.99
N ALA A 236 -18.86 -1.95 -18.00
CA ALA A 236 -17.57 -2.39 -17.47
C ALA A 236 -17.62 -2.73 -15.97
N GLY A 237 -18.41 -1.99 -15.18
CA GLY A 237 -18.61 -2.27 -13.76
C GLY A 237 -19.47 -3.52 -13.53
N VAL A 238 -20.51 -3.71 -14.32
CA VAL A 238 -21.34 -4.91 -14.28
C VAL A 238 -20.53 -6.16 -14.66
N GLU A 239 -19.70 -6.08 -15.69
CA GLU A 239 -18.79 -7.16 -16.09
C GLU A 239 -17.75 -7.48 -15.02
N ALA A 240 -17.13 -6.46 -14.41
CA ALA A 240 -16.19 -6.62 -13.30
C ALA A 240 -16.83 -7.38 -12.12
N LEU A 241 -18.03 -6.99 -11.72
CA LEU A 241 -18.76 -7.66 -10.65
C LEU A 241 -19.17 -9.09 -11.02
N ASN A 242 -19.67 -9.28 -12.23
CA ASN A 242 -20.02 -10.62 -12.74
C ASN A 242 -18.81 -11.56 -12.73
N MET A 243 -17.63 -11.05 -13.10
CA MET A 243 -16.40 -11.84 -13.07
C MET A 243 -16.06 -12.28 -11.64
N MET A 244 -16.14 -11.39 -10.65
CA MET A 244 -15.92 -11.75 -9.24
C MET A 244 -16.93 -12.81 -8.76
N VAL A 245 -18.20 -12.64 -9.12
CA VAL A 245 -19.28 -13.61 -8.80
C VAL A 245 -19.02 -14.96 -9.47
N ASP A 246 -18.63 -14.97 -10.74
CA ASP A 246 -18.34 -16.19 -11.49
C ASP A 246 -17.15 -16.95 -10.93
N LEU A 247 -16.06 -16.28 -10.56
CA LEU A 247 -14.89 -16.89 -9.91
C LEU A 247 -15.26 -17.64 -8.63
N LEU A 248 -16.19 -17.10 -7.83
CA LEU A 248 -16.59 -17.67 -6.54
C LEU A 248 -17.68 -18.75 -6.68
N HIS A 249 -18.74 -18.48 -7.44
CA HIS A 249 -19.96 -19.29 -7.42
C HIS A 249 -20.10 -20.25 -8.60
N LYS A 250 -19.64 -19.86 -9.78
CA LYS A 250 -19.75 -20.65 -11.00
C LYS A 250 -18.50 -21.50 -11.23
N ASP A 251 -17.35 -20.85 -11.33
CA ASP A 251 -16.07 -21.52 -11.57
C ASP A 251 -15.50 -22.18 -10.31
N LYS A 252 -15.82 -21.63 -9.12
CA LYS A 252 -15.42 -22.15 -7.81
C LYS A 252 -13.90 -22.35 -7.67
N ILE A 253 -13.14 -21.47 -8.29
CA ILE A 253 -11.68 -21.50 -8.30
C ILE A 253 -11.04 -20.56 -7.30
N ILE A 254 -11.85 -19.68 -6.70
CA ILE A 254 -11.39 -18.81 -5.62
C ILE A 254 -11.68 -19.48 -4.27
N ASP A 255 -10.76 -19.28 -3.32
CA ASP A 255 -10.94 -19.76 -1.95
C ASP A 255 -12.29 -19.29 -1.39
N PRO A 256 -13.19 -20.18 -0.98
CA PRO A 256 -14.51 -19.82 -0.48
C PRO A 256 -14.48 -18.96 0.78
N ALA A 257 -13.36 -18.90 1.49
CA ALA A 257 -13.17 -17.99 2.63
C ALA A 257 -12.81 -16.55 2.24
N THR A 258 -12.47 -16.30 0.97
CA THR A 258 -12.12 -14.94 0.45
C THR A 258 -13.16 -13.86 0.86
N PRO A 259 -14.48 -14.08 0.80
CA PRO A 259 -15.45 -13.07 1.26
C PRO A 259 -15.45 -12.79 2.76
N THR A 260 -14.72 -13.58 3.57
CA THR A 260 -14.60 -13.41 5.02
C THR A 260 -13.28 -12.75 5.43
N TYR A 261 -12.30 -12.70 4.55
CA TYR A 261 -11.01 -12.09 4.82
C TYR A 261 -11.12 -10.56 4.76
N THR A 262 -10.85 -9.92 5.90
CA THR A 262 -10.95 -8.45 6.06
C THR A 262 -9.67 -7.74 5.67
N TRP A 263 -8.56 -8.48 5.63
CA TRP A 263 -7.24 -7.96 5.32
C TRP A 263 -6.39 -9.04 4.64
N VAL A 264 -5.39 -8.61 3.89
CA VAL A 264 -4.50 -9.53 3.16
C VAL A 264 -3.73 -10.49 4.08
N PHE A 265 -3.49 -10.11 5.33
CA PHE A 265 -2.89 -10.99 6.33
C PHE A 265 -3.82 -12.10 6.85
N ASP A 266 -5.13 -12.02 6.60
CA ASP A 266 -6.06 -13.13 6.85
C ASP A 266 -5.93 -14.18 5.73
N ALA A 267 -5.71 -13.75 4.49
CA ALA A 267 -5.58 -14.58 3.30
C ALA A 267 -4.16 -15.18 3.15
N SER A 268 -3.11 -14.42 3.49
CA SER A 268 -1.71 -14.79 3.24
C SER A 268 -1.25 -16.11 3.88
N PRO A 269 -1.74 -16.55 5.07
CA PRO A 269 -1.34 -17.84 5.61
C PRO A 269 -1.66 -19.02 4.71
N SER A 270 -2.80 -19.02 4.02
CA SER A 270 -3.20 -20.08 3.10
C SER A 270 -2.33 -20.10 1.82
N TYR A 271 -1.93 -18.92 1.33
CA TYR A 271 -0.98 -18.79 0.22
C TYR A 271 0.42 -19.26 0.63
N MET A 272 0.93 -18.81 1.78
CA MET A 272 2.24 -19.21 2.32
C MET A 272 2.31 -20.70 2.69
N ALA A 273 1.18 -21.32 3.01
CA ALA A 273 1.09 -22.78 3.20
C ALA A 273 1.17 -23.57 1.87
N GLY A 274 1.29 -22.88 0.72
CA GLY A 274 1.39 -23.53 -0.60
C GLY A 274 0.05 -24.04 -1.13
N LYS A 275 -1.06 -23.62 -0.55
CA LYS A 275 -2.41 -24.11 -0.84
C LYS A 275 -3.20 -23.24 -1.84
N ARG A 276 -2.63 -22.14 -2.30
CA ARG A 276 -3.28 -21.19 -3.26
C ARG A 276 -2.36 -20.96 -4.44
N GLY A 277 -2.94 -20.96 -5.65
CA GLY A 277 -2.22 -20.79 -6.91
C GLY A 277 -1.83 -19.35 -7.16
N PHE A 278 -2.81 -18.45 -7.08
CA PHE A 278 -2.67 -17.03 -7.32
C PHE A 278 -3.18 -16.23 -6.13
N PHE A 279 -2.55 -15.07 -5.88
CA PHE A 279 -2.96 -14.12 -4.86
C PHE A 279 -2.89 -12.70 -5.42
N LEU A 280 -4.03 -12.00 -5.40
CA LEU A 280 -4.12 -10.60 -5.84
C LEU A 280 -3.94 -9.69 -4.63
N THR A 281 -2.75 -9.12 -4.48
CA THR A 281 -2.43 -8.37 -3.26
C THR A 281 -1.22 -7.46 -3.47
N TRP A 282 -0.86 -6.71 -2.43
CA TRP A 282 0.25 -5.75 -2.47
C TRP A 282 1.63 -6.41 -2.63
N PRO A 283 2.59 -5.71 -3.26
CA PRO A 283 3.94 -6.22 -3.52
C PRO A 283 4.69 -6.74 -2.30
N PHE A 284 4.45 -6.20 -1.10
CA PHE A 284 5.14 -6.59 0.13
C PHE A 284 4.94 -8.07 0.49
N ILE A 285 3.86 -8.70 0.05
CA ILE A 285 3.62 -10.13 0.25
C ILE A 285 4.71 -10.96 -0.45
N SER A 286 5.28 -10.48 -1.57
CA SER A 286 6.41 -11.18 -2.22
C SER A 286 7.60 -11.34 -1.29
N GLY A 287 7.94 -10.30 -0.54
CA GLY A 287 9.00 -10.35 0.47
C GLY A 287 8.69 -11.36 1.58
N ILE A 288 7.49 -11.27 2.14
CA ILE A 288 7.08 -12.19 3.22
C ILE A 288 7.03 -13.63 2.73
N ALA A 289 6.43 -13.89 1.56
CA ALA A 289 6.26 -15.24 1.02
C ALA A 289 7.60 -15.89 0.65
N ASN A 290 8.54 -15.12 0.07
CA ASN A 290 9.81 -15.65 -0.42
C ASN A 290 10.91 -15.75 0.64
N PHE A 291 10.87 -14.97 1.73
CA PHE A 291 11.95 -14.89 2.70
C PHE A 291 11.58 -15.41 4.12
N THR A 292 10.33 -15.78 4.35
CA THR A 292 9.94 -16.42 5.63
C THR A 292 10.30 -17.90 5.61
N GLU A 293 11.06 -18.36 6.60
CA GLU A 293 11.57 -19.75 6.70
C GLU A 293 10.48 -20.83 6.69
N ASP A 294 9.32 -20.55 7.29
CA ASP A 294 8.19 -21.49 7.36
C ASP A 294 7.24 -21.38 6.15
N SER A 295 7.58 -20.59 5.13
CA SER A 295 6.75 -20.45 3.92
C SER A 295 7.00 -21.61 2.96
N ALA A 296 5.94 -22.35 2.62
CA ALA A 296 6.01 -23.42 1.61
C ALA A 296 6.23 -22.90 0.18
N VAL A 297 6.13 -21.58 -0.03
CA VAL A 297 6.41 -20.91 -1.30
C VAL A 297 7.71 -20.09 -1.24
N GLN A 298 8.60 -20.36 -0.27
CA GLN A 298 9.88 -19.67 -0.15
C GLN A 298 10.71 -19.80 -1.44
N GLY A 299 11.11 -18.65 -2.02
CA GLY A 299 11.82 -18.61 -3.30
C GLY A 299 11.00 -19.04 -4.53
N MET A 300 9.72 -19.38 -4.33
CA MET A 300 8.82 -19.92 -5.36
C MET A 300 7.57 -19.06 -5.59
N SER A 301 7.49 -17.89 -4.95
CA SER A 301 6.43 -16.90 -5.19
C SER A 301 6.89 -15.94 -6.28
N GLY A 302 6.22 -15.96 -7.44
CA GLY A 302 6.39 -14.97 -8.49
C GLY A 302 5.59 -13.70 -8.22
N ILE A 303 5.93 -12.60 -8.89
CA ILE A 303 5.25 -11.31 -8.82
C ILE A 303 5.26 -10.62 -10.18
N ALA A 304 4.12 -10.06 -10.60
CA ALA A 304 3.97 -9.24 -11.80
C ALA A 304 2.77 -8.28 -11.64
N PRO A 305 2.62 -7.25 -12.48
CA PRO A 305 1.38 -6.49 -12.57
C PRO A 305 0.18 -7.40 -12.85
N LEU A 306 -1.03 -6.97 -12.48
CA LEU A 306 -2.26 -7.72 -12.73
C LEU A 306 -2.44 -8.02 -14.22
N PRO A 307 -3.07 -9.15 -14.58
CA PRO A 307 -3.37 -9.47 -15.97
C PRO A 307 -4.22 -8.40 -16.64
N ALA A 308 -4.19 -8.35 -17.96
CA ALA A 308 -5.02 -7.43 -18.73
C ALA A 308 -6.37 -8.05 -19.14
N LEU A 309 -7.42 -7.22 -19.17
CA LEU A 309 -8.60 -7.37 -20.01
C LEU A 309 -8.38 -6.54 -21.29
N GLU A 310 -8.95 -5.36 -21.41
CA GLU A 310 -8.57 -4.40 -22.45
C GLU A 310 -7.17 -3.82 -22.19
N THR A 311 -6.85 -3.59 -20.92
CA THR A 311 -5.56 -3.16 -20.41
C THR A 311 -5.26 -3.84 -19.08
N SER A 312 -4.00 -3.81 -18.62
CA SER A 312 -3.67 -4.12 -17.23
C SER A 312 -3.93 -2.88 -16.39
N ALA A 313 -4.67 -3.05 -15.30
CA ALA A 313 -4.97 -1.97 -14.38
C ALA A 313 -4.98 -2.46 -12.93
N SER A 314 -4.75 -1.53 -12.01
CA SER A 314 -4.90 -1.73 -10.58
C SER A 314 -5.36 -0.43 -9.93
N VAL A 315 -5.81 -0.50 -8.69
CA VAL A 315 -6.23 0.68 -7.92
C VAL A 315 -5.04 1.19 -7.13
N ASP A 316 -4.84 2.51 -7.13
CA ASP A 316 -3.77 3.15 -6.35
C ASP A 316 -4.01 2.96 -4.85
N GLY A 317 -3.13 2.21 -4.22
CA GLY A 317 -3.09 1.95 -2.78
C GLY A 317 -1.92 2.66 -2.10
N SER A 318 -1.40 3.71 -2.71
CA SER A 318 -0.31 4.52 -2.14
C SER A 318 -0.74 5.20 -0.85
N GLU A 319 0.23 5.44 0.00
CA GLU A 319 0.06 6.03 1.32
C GLU A 319 0.84 7.33 1.42
N PHE A 320 0.28 8.27 2.16
CA PHE A 320 0.74 9.65 2.18
C PHE A 320 0.85 10.18 3.61
N LEU A 321 1.65 11.23 3.78
CA LEU A 321 1.57 12.13 4.92
C LEU A 321 1.03 13.49 4.48
N ALA A 322 0.11 14.02 5.26
CA ALA A 322 -0.51 15.31 5.04
C ALA A 322 -0.40 16.21 6.28
N ILE A 323 -0.54 17.52 6.09
CA ILE A 323 -0.60 18.48 7.18
C ILE A 323 -2.07 18.86 7.42
N PRO A 324 -2.63 18.58 8.61
CA PRO A 324 -3.98 19.01 8.95
C PRO A 324 -4.08 20.54 9.04
N LYS A 325 -5.20 21.09 8.60
CA LYS A 325 -5.45 22.54 8.70
C LYS A 325 -5.37 23.08 10.12
N TYR A 326 -5.72 22.27 11.11
CA TYR A 326 -5.73 22.65 12.52
C TYR A 326 -4.46 22.19 13.27
N SER A 327 -3.36 21.91 12.55
CA SER A 327 -2.07 21.63 13.19
C SER A 327 -1.60 22.82 14.01
N ASP A 328 -1.13 22.55 15.22
CA ASP A 328 -0.51 23.56 16.09
C ASP A 328 0.93 23.89 15.68
N ASN A 329 1.56 23.00 14.89
CA ASN A 329 2.94 23.12 14.44
C ASN A 329 3.15 22.54 13.03
N PRO A 330 2.51 23.12 11.99
CA PRO A 330 2.57 22.59 10.62
C PRO A 330 4.00 22.55 10.06
N GLU A 331 4.86 23.45 10.48
CA GLU A 331 6.25 23.52 10.07
C GLU A 331 7.02 22.27 10.54
N ALA A 332 6.78 21.82 11.76
CA ALA A 332 7.35 20.58 12.27
C ALA A 332 6.85 19.33 11.54
N GLY A 333 5.58 19.34 11.15
CA GLY A 333 5.02 18.29 10.29
C GLY A 333 5.72 18.23 8.94
N MET A 334 5.95 19.37 8.28
CA MET A 334 6.71 19.44 7.02
C MET A 334 8.15 18.98 7.19
N GLN A 335 8.83 19.36 8.30
CA GLN A 335 10.18 18.89 8.64
C GLN A 335 10.25 17.37 8.74
N PHE A 336 9.23 16.75 9.36
CA PHE A 336 9.17 15.29 9.46
C PHE A 336 8.96 14.64 8.10
N ILE A 337 8.07 15.18 7.27
CA ILE A 337 7.82 14.70 5.91
C ILE A 337 9.09 14.81 5.06
N GLU A 338 9.80 15.95 5.11
CA GLU A 338 11.05 16.13 4.39
C GLU A 338 12.13 15.12 4.83
N MET A 339 12.23 14.88 6.15
CA MET A 339 13.14 13.87 6.66
C MET A 339 12.77 12.47 6.16
N ALA A 340 11.49 12.09 6.24
CA ALA A 340 11.00 10.79 5.79
C ALA A 340 11.26 10.55 4.29
N LEU A 341 11.11 11.60 3.49
CA LEU A 341 11.32 11.59 2.04
C LEU A 341 12.74 12.01 1.61
N SER A 342 13.69 12.07 2.53
CA SER A 342 15.07 12.21 2.12
C SER A 342 15.56 10.95 1.40
N PRO A 343 16.42 11.05 0.37
CA PRO A 343 16.91 9.89 -0.38
C PRO A 343 17.48 8.79 0.51
N ASN A 344 18.26 9.15 1.52
CA ASN A 344 18.84 8.17 2.45
C ASN A 344 17.79 7.39 3.24
N ASN A 345 16.73 8.06 3.73
CA ASN A 345 15.67 7.40 4.48
C ASN A 345 14.77 6.55 3.57
N GLN A 346 14.57 6.95 2.33
CA GLN A 346 13.85 6.16 1.34
C GLN A 346 14.64 4.92 0.90
N ILE A 347 15.97 5.01 0.77
CA ILE A 347 16.83 3.83 0.55
C ILE A 347 16.76 2.91 1.78
N LEU A 348 16.80 3.46 2.99
CA LEU A 348 16.67 2.66 4.22
C LEU A 348 15.29 1.97 4.27
N GLN A 349 14.21 2.68 3.95
CA GLN A 349 12.87 2.10 3.83
C GLN A 349 12.85 0.92 2.86
N GLY A 350 13.35 1.10 1.62
CA GLY A 350 13.36 0.06 0.60
C GLY A 350 14.24 -1.15 0.96
N SER A 351 15.25 -0.99 1.82
CA SER A 351 16.15 -2.07 2.24
C SER A 351 15.74 -2.76 3.55
N THR A 352 14.91 -2.13 4.39
CA THR A 352 14.56 -2.64 5.72
C THR A 352 13.06 -2.88 5.91
N SER A 353 12.24 -2.42 4.99
CA SER A 353 10.78 -2.51 5.02
C SER A 353 10.25 -3.20 3.77
N PRO A 354 9.14 -3.93 3.83
CA PRO A 354 8.49 -4.49 2.65
C PRO A 354 7.74 -3.44 1.81
N TRP A 355 7.71 -2.18 2.24
CA TRP A 355 6.97 -1.09 1.60
C TRP A 355 7.82 -0.37 0.56
N ALA A 356 7.29 -0.22 -0.65
CA ALA A 356 8.01 0.42 -1.74
C ALA A 356 8.22 1.92 -1.48
N PRO A 357 9.46 2.43 -1.66
CA PRO A 357 9.75 3.86 -1.61
C PRO A 357 8.99 4.65 -2.67
N SER A 358 8.81 5.96 -2.43
CA SER A 358 8.14 6.89 -3.35
C SER A 358 9.08 7.78 -4.15
N LEU A 359 10.39 7.65 -3.96
CA LEU A 359 11.39 8.36 -4.76
C LEU A 359 11.82 7.53 -5.97
N GLU A 360 12.23 8.22 -7.03
CA GLU A 360 12.91 7.60 -8.15
C GLU A 360 14.25 6.98 -7.70
N PRO A 361 14.63 5.80 -8.25
CA PRO A 361 15.86 5.10 -7.89
C PRO A 361 17.12 5.89 -8.24
#